data_63b828fc9cd51cef4326e00e1afad7e8
#
_entry.id   63b828fc9cd51cef4326e00e1afad7e8
#
_cell.length_a   1.000
_cell.length_b   1.000
_cell.length_c   1.000
_cell.angle_alpha   90.00
_cell.angle_beta   90.00
_cell.angle_gamma   90.00
#
_symmetry.space_group_name_H-M   'P 1'
#
loop_
_entity.id
_entity.type
_entity.pdbx_description
1 polymer ?
#
loop_
_entity_poly.entity_id
_entity_poly.type
_entity_poly.pdbx_seq_one_letter_code
_entity_poly.pdbx_strand_id
1 'polypeptide(L)'
;DGHTAMLIGAARYLAETRNFDGTAVLVFQPGEEGFAGARVMMEEGLFDRFPVQSIFAMHNWPAMKPGTVGINAGPMMAAADRFTVEITGRGGHGAHAYQTVDVVLVAAHIITAAQSIVSRNVRPIDSAVVSLCAMQAGDLGAFSVLPGTATLVGTVRTFDPLVQEMVEKRLKELCSAIALGFGATATVHYERIYPATINSESEAIFAGDVAESLLGADHVVRDLEPSMGAEDFSFMLQNKPGAYLRIGQGTGSSGSALHNSRYDFNDDILPLGAALHASLIEQAMPLPAL
;
A
#
# COMPACT_ATOMS: atom_id res chain seq x y z
N ASP A 1 -2.83 -14.89 -10.61
CA ASP A 1 -2.48 -16.22 -11.12
C ASP A 1 -1.01 -16.33 -11.55
N GLY A 2 -0.44 -15.33 -12.21
CA GLY A 2 0.95 -15.35 -12.65
C GLY A 2 1.95 -15.52 -11.50
N HIS A 3 1.81 -14.77 -10.42
CA HIS A 3 2.69 -14.91 -9.23
C HIS A 3 2.54 -16.30 -8.59
N THR A 4 1.32 -16.85 -8.55
CA THR A 4 1.08 -18.22 -8.09
C THR A 4 1.81 -19.22 -8.98
N ALA A 5 1.76 -19.06 -10.29
CA ALA A 5 2.47 -19.92 -11.24
C ALA A 5 3.99 -19.85 -11.08
N MET A 6 4.55 -18.64 -10.87
CA MET A 6 5.98 -18.44 -10.56
C MET A 6 6.38 -19.20 -9.30
N LEU A 7 5.60 -19.09 -8.23
CA LEU A 7 5.91 -19.77 -6.97
C LEU A 7 5.77 -21.29 -7.07
N ILE A 8 4.79 -21.80 -7.82
CA ILE A 8 4.66 -23.25 -8.11
C ILE A 8 5.85 -23.73 -8.95
N GLY A 9 6.29 -22.94 -9.92
CA GLY A 9 7.47 -23.26 -10.72
C GLY A 9 8.74 -23.37 -9.89
N ALA A 10 8.97 -22.42 -8.98
CA ALA A 10 10.06 -22.45 -8.01
C ALA A 10 9.95 -23.66 -7.07
N ALA A 11 8.76 -23.93 -6.53
CA ALA A 11 8.49 -25.07 -5.67
C ALA A 11 8.88 -26.39 -6.33
N ARG A 12 8.47 -26.57 -7.58
CA ARG A 12 8.78 -27.79 -8.35
C ARG A 12 10.29 -27.93 -8.57
N TYR A 13 10.95 -26.86 -9.02
CA TYR A 13 12.40 -26.86 -9.23
C TYR A 13 13.16 -27.19 -7.94
N LEU A 14 12.84 -26.53 -6.84
CA LEU A 14 13.49 -26.76 -5.52
C LEU A 14 13.25 -28.17 -5.02
N ALA A 15 12.06 -28.75 -5.22
CA ALA A 15 11.75 -30.13 -4.82
C ALA A 15 12.52 -31.18 -5.63
N GLU A 16 12.75 -30.93 -6.93
CA GLU A 16 13.50 -31.79 -7.84
C GLU A 16 15.02 -31.71 -7.61
N THR A 17 15.55 -30.50 -7.44
CA THR A 17 17.02 -30.27 -7.35
C THR A 17 17.55 -30.41 -5.92
N ARG A 18 16.80 -29.90 -4.93
CA ARG A 18 17.22 -29.82 -3.51
C ARG A 18 18.61 -29.22 -3.31
N ASN A 19 18.95 -28.22 -4.12
CA ASN A 19 20.26 -27.57 -4.12
C ASN A 19 20.35 -26.49 -3.04
N PHE A 20 19.91 -26.81 -1.82
CA PHE A 20 19.99 -25.91 -0.65
C PHE A 20 19.97 -26.73 0.64
N ASP A 21 20.53 -26.17 1.74
CA ASP A 21 20.59 -26.77 3.06
C ASP A 21 19.72 -25.98 4.05
N GLY A 22 18.47 -26.35 4.17
CA GLY A 22 17.51 -25.68 5.05
C GLY A 22 16.06 -25.99 4.72
N THR A 23 15.17 -25.09 5.12
CA THR A 23 13.73 -25.21 4.90
C THR A 23 13.20 -24.02 4.13
N ALA A 24 12.64 -24.26 2.95
CA ALA A 24 11.91 -23.28 2.17
C ALA A 24 10.41 -23.35 2.49
N VAL A 25 9.83 -22.26 2.96
CA VAL A 25 8.39 -22.13 3.21
C VAL A 25 7.77 -21.34 2.07
N LEU A 26 6.84 -21.95 1.34
CA LEU A 26 6.13 -21.29 0.25
C LEU A 26 4.77 -20.82 0.74
N VAL A 27 4.56 -19.50 0.68
CA VAL A 27 3.36 -18.85 1.19
C VAL A 27 2.47 -18.43 0.02
N PHE A 28 1.32 -19.05 -0.12
CA PHE A 28 0.28 -18.66 -1.09
C PHE A 28 -0.73 -17.78 -0.37
N GLN A 29 -0.50 -16.50 -0.40
CA GLN A 29 -1.29 -15.51 0.31
C GLN A 29 -2.59 -15.19 -0.44
N PRO A 30 -3.77 -15.26 0.21
CA PRO A 30 -5.03 -14.85 -0.38
C PRO A 30 -5.34 -13.37 -0.13
N GLY A 31 -6.25 -12.80 -0.92
CA GLY A 31 -7.01 -11.60 -0.55
C GLY A 31 -6.21 -10.31 -0.39
N GLU A 32 -5.19 -10.07 -1.20
CA GLU A 32 -4.44 -8.80 -1.17
C GLU A 32 -5.35 -7.62 -1.51
N GLU A 33 -6.22 -7.73 -2.50
CA GLU A 33 -7.10 -6.68 -3.04
C GLU A 33 -8.21 -6.28 -2.03
N GLY A 34 -7.80 -5.59 -0.95
CA GLY A 34 -8.70 -5.00 0.05
C GLY A 34 -9.16 -5.91 1.19
N PHE A 35 -8.71 -7.17 1.26
CA PHE A 35 -9.10 -8.10 2.33
C PHE A 35 -8.00 -8.33 3.38
N ALA A 36 -6.79 -7.80 3.17
CA ALA A 36 -5.64 -7.93 4.07
C ALA A 36 -5.34 -9.38 4.47
N GLY A 37 -5.28 -10.28 3.48
CA GLY A 37 -5.05 -11.71 3.72
C GLY A 37 -3.74 -12.01 4.40
N ALA A 38 -2.69 -11.22 4.15
CA ALA A 38 -1.43 -11.31 4.89
C ALA A 38 -1.62 -11.03 6.38
N ARG A 39 -2.41 -10.01 6.75
CA ARG A 39 -2.74 -9.73 8.15
C ARG A 39 -3.44 -10.93 8.80
N VAL A 40 -4.45 -11.49 8.13
CA VAL A 40 -5.19 -12.65 8.65
C VAL A 40 -4.25 -13.83 8.86
N MET A 41 -3.36 -14.13 7.91
CA MET A 41 -2.36 -15.20 8.06
C MET A 41 -1.44 -14.95 9.26
N MET A 42 -1.05 -13.69 9.51
CA MET A 42 -0.23 -13.32 10.67
C MET A 42 -1.00 -13.52 11.98
N GLU A 43 -2.26 -13.07 12.05
CA GLU A 43 -3.16 -13.24 13.21
C GLU A 43 -3.43 -14.74 13.51
N GLU A 44 -3.47 -15.59 12.48
CA GLU A 44 -3.59 -17.04 12.60
C GLU A 44 -2.28 -17.76 12.96
N GLY A 45 -1.20 -17.03 13.19
CA GLY A 45 0.09 -17.55 13.66
C GLY A 45 0.96 -18.15 12.55
N LEU A 46 1.01 -17.54 11.36
CA LEU A 46 1.83 -18.03 10.24
C LEU A 46 3.27 -18.30 10.68
N PHE A 47 3.93 -17.34 11.30
CA PHE A 47 5.35 -17.46 11.68
C PHE A 47 5.60 -18.23 12.99
N ASP A 48 4.55 -18.49 13.78
CA ASP A 48 4.61 -19.39 14.92
C ASP A 48 4.61 -20.85 14.46
N ARG A 49 3.78 -21.15 13.44
CA ARG A 49 3.65 -22.47 12.85
C ARG A 49 4.78 -22.81 11.88
N PHE A 50 5.26 -21.79 11.17
CA PHE A 50 6.32 -21.89 10.17
C PHE A 50 7.39 -20.85 10.45
N PRO A 51 8.30 -21.07 11.42
CA PRO A 51 9.32 -20.11 11.76
C PRO A 51 10.30 -19.94 10.61
N VAL A 52 10.45 -18.69 10.15
CA VAL A 52 11.37 -18.27 9.10
C VAL A 52 12.29 -17.16 9.58
N GLN A 53 13.49 -17.04 8.99
CA GLN A 53 14.44 -15.97 9.28
C GLN A 53 14.13 -14.72 8.45
N SER A 54 13.76 -14.90 7.17
CA SER A 54 13.43 -13.81 6.26
C SER A 54 12.33 -14.22 5.30
N ILE A 55 11.68 -13.22 4.68
CA ILE A 55 10.58 -13.43 3.75
C ILE A 55 10.74 -12.53 2.51
N PHE A 56 10.41 -13.07 1.33
CA PHE A 56 10.51 -12.37 0.06
C PHE A 56 9.21 -12.51 -0.73
N ALA A 57 8.78 -11.40 -1.35
CA ALA A 57 7.67 -11.40 -2.29
C ALA A 57 8.04 -10.60 -3.54
N MET A 58 7.32 -10.85 -4.63
CA MET A 58 7.50 -10.07 -5.85
C MET A 58 6.15 -9.75 -6.48
N HIS A 59 6.12 -8.62 -7.18
CA HIS A 59 4.95 -8.18 -7.93
C HIS A 59 5.36 -7.79 -9.36
N ASN A 60 4.56 -8.18 -10.33
CA ASN A 60 4.74 -7.76 -11.71
C ASN A 60 4.49 -6.25 -11.86
N TRP A 61 5.30 -5.59 -12.68
CA TRP A 61 5.23 -4.13 -12.83
C TRP A 61 5.16 -3.72 -14.30
N PRO A 62 3.98 -3.32 -14.81
CA PRO A 62 3.80 -2.98 -16.22
C PRO A 62 4.67 -1.81 -16.71
N ALA A 63 4.98 -0.85 -15.84
CA ALA A 63 5.81 0.30 -16.20
C ALA A 63 7.30 -0.03 -16.35
N MET A 64 7.73 -1.23 -15.92
CA MET A 64 9.11 -1.67 -16.04
C MET A 64 9.31 -2.55 -17.29
N LYS A 65 10.50 -2.45 -17.89
CA LYS A 65 10.88 -3.27 -19.07
C LYS A 65 10.82 -4.76 -18.72
N PRO A 66 10.26 -5.63 -19.59
CA PRO A 66 10.29 -7.07 -19.37
C PRO A 66 11.71 -7.61 -19.15
N GLY A 67 11.84 -8.54 -18.21
CA GLY A 67 13.13 -9.13 -17.89
C GLY A 67 14.01 -8.26 -16.98
N THR A 68 13.46 -7.22 -16.34
CA THR A 68 14.14 -6.43 -15.31
C THR A 68 13.57 -6.71 -13.93
N VAL A 69 14.38 -6.51 -12.91
CA VAL A 69 13.97 -6.59 -11.50
C VAL A 69 14.27 -5.26 -10.83
N GLY A 70 13.35 -4.78 -10.01
CA GLY A 70 13.51 -3.56 -9.26
C GLY A 70 13.38 -3.79 -7.77
N ILE A 71 14.30 -3.20 -6.99
CA ILE A 71 14.33 -3.32 -5.54
C ILE A 71 15.03 -2.11 -4.91
N ASN A 72 14.49 -1.60 -3.80
CA ASN A 72 15.17 -0.64 -2.94
C ASN A 72 15.31 -1.18 -1.53
N ALA A 73 16.31 -0.75 -0.82
CA ALA A 73 16.28 -0.74 0.65
C ALA A 73 15.30 0.34 1.11
N GLY A 74 14.51 0.05 2.16
CA GLY A 74 13.51 0.98 2.68
C GLY A 74 12.18 0.96 1.92
N PRO A 75 11.50 2.11 1.76
CA PRO A 75 10.13 2.15 1.26
C PRO A 75 9.99 1.66 -0.18
N MET A 76 8.99 0.80 -0.41
CA MET A 76 8.59 0.30 -1.74
C MET A 76 7.14 0.70 -2.08
N MET A 77 6.20 0.52 -1.12
CA MET A 77 4.79 0.87 -1.27
C MET A 77 4.33 1.69 -0.07
N ALA A 78 3.40 2.62 -0.28
CA ALA A 78 2.90 3.47 0.81
C ALA A 78 1.94 2.72 1.74
N ALA A 79 1.83 3.23 2.97
CA ALA A 79 0.70 2.91 3.83
C ALA A 79 -0.61 3.38 3.20
N ALA A 80 -1.69 2.65 3.44
CA ALA A 80 -3.03 3.04 3.01
C ALA A 80 -3.95 3.19 4.21
N ASP A 81 -4.48 4.40 4.37
CA ASP A 81 -5.45 4.70 5.41
C ASP A 81 -6.72 5.28 4.78
N ARG A 82 -7.81 5.07 5.48
CA ARG A 82 -9.12 5.67 5.18
C ARG A 82 -9.54 6.56 6.33
N PHE A 83 -10.20 7.65 6.03
CA PHE A 83 -10.88 8.42 7.05
C PHE A 83 -12.27 8.83 6.60
N THR A 84 -13.18 8.96 7.59
CA THR A 84 -14.52 9.49 7.41
C THR A 84 -14.71 10.63 8.41
N VAL A 85 -15.18 11.77 7.94
CA VAL A 85 -15.51 12.92 8.78
C VAL A 85 -17.02 13.06 8.80
N GLU A 86 -17.63 12.88 9.96
CA GLU A 86 -19.05 13.10 10.21
C GLU A 86 -19.24 14.48 10.83
N ILE A 87 -19.97 15.36 10.14
CA ILE A 87 -20.22 16.73 10.54
C ILE A 87 -21.70 16.85 10.95
N THR A 88 -21.93 17.37 12.13
CA THR A 88 -23.29 17.62 12.66
C THR A 88 -23.45 19.08 13.02
N GLY A 89 -24.53 19.69 12.49
CA GLY A 89 -24.92 21.04 12.76
C GLY A 89 -26.44 21.15 13.00
N ARG A 90 -27.06 22.20 12.49
CA ARG A 90 -28.50 22.41 12.61
C ARG A 90 -29.07 22.83 11.26
N GLY A 91 -29.79 21.95 10.60
CA GLY A 91 -30.47 22.22 9.34
C GLY A 91 -31.64 23.20 9.47
N GLY A 92 -32.15 23.66 8.33
CA GLY A 92 -33.28 24.55 8.29
C GLY A 92 -33.54 25.14 6.90
N HIS A 93 -34.38 26.16 6.82
CA HIS A 93 -34.71 26.82 5.56
C HIS A 93 -33.56 27.71 5.10
N GLY A 94 -33.11 27.57 3.86
CA GLY A 94 -31.95 28.29 3.29
C GLY A 94 -32.10 29.83 3.32
N ALA A 95 -33.33 30.36 3.22
CA ALA A 95 -33.57 31.79 3.37
C ALA A 95 -33.43 32.30 4.82
N HIS A 96 -33.37 31.41 5.81
CA HIS A 96 -33.21 31.71 7.23
C HIS A 96 -31.93 31.11 7.80
N ALA A 97 -30.84 31.16 7.02
CA ALA A 97 -29.54 30.57 7.37
C ALA A 97 -29.02 31.01 8.76
N TYR A 98 -29.37 32.23 9.20
CA TYR A 98 -29.02 32.76 10.53
C TYR A 98 -29.60 31.94 11.71
N GLN A 99 -30.58 31.09 11.46
CA GLN A 99 -31.18 30.17 12.43
C GLN A 99 -30.55 28.77 12.39
N THR A 100 -29.58 28.53 11.51
CA THR A 100 -28.98 27.22 11.25
C THR A 100 -27.50 27.19 11.61
N VAL A 101 -26.93 26.01 11.55
CA VAL A 101 -25.47 25.77 11.50
C VAL A 101 -25.21 25.00 10.22
N ASP A 102 -24.72 25.70 9.21
CA ASP A 102 -24.58 25.22 7.83
C ASP A 102 -23.42 24.24 7.69
N VAL A 103 -23.73 22.95 7.68
CA VAL A 103 -22.72 21.88 7.57
C VAL A 103 -22.11 21.78 6.16
N VAL A 104 -22.77 22.30 5.12
CA VAL A 104 -22.19 22.36 3.76
C VAL A 104 -21.02 23.35 3.73
N LEU A 105 -21.23 24.53 4.37
CA LEU A 105 -20.17 25.52 4.53
C LEU A 105 -19.00 24.98 5.38
N VAL A 106 -19.30 24.31 6.49
CA VAL A 106 -18.29 23.68 7.36
C VAL A 106 -17.49 22.63 6.58
N ALA A 107 -18.15 21.76 5.81
CA ALA A 107 -17.50 20.76 4.98
C ALA A 107 -16.52 21.37 3.96
N ALA A 108 -16.93 22.44 3.27
CA ALA A 108 -16.09 23.16 2.32
C ALA A 108 -14.82 23.73 2.99
N HIS A 109 -14.94 24.30 4.20
CA HIS A 109 -13.80 24.78 4.97
C HIS A 109 -12.87 23.66 5.42
N ILE A 110 -13.41 22.52 5.87
CA ILE A 110 -12.62 21.34 6.23
C ILE A 110 -11.83 20.82 5.01
N ILE A 111 -12.47 20.68 3.85
CA ILE A 111 -11.83 20.21 2.61
C ILE A 111 -10.65 21.10 2.24
N THR A 112 -10.85 22.41 2.25
CA THR A 112 -9.82 23.39 1.91
C THR A 112 -8.68 23.38 2.92
N ALA A 113 -8.98 23.40 4.21
CA ALA A 113 -7.99 23.46 5.26
C ALA A 113 -7.18 22.16 5.40
N ALA A 114 -7.78 21.00 5.12
CA ALA A 114 -7.08 19.71 5.15
C ALA A 114 -5.87 19.68 4.20
N GLN A 115 -5.88 20.45 3.11
CA GLN A 115 -4.74 20.57 2.19
C GLN A 115 -3.51 21.18 2.88
N SER A 116 -3.70 21.94 3.96
CA SER A 116 -2.61 22.51 4.74
C SER A 116 -1.80 21.48 5.52
N ILE A 117 -2.35 20.31 5.78
CA ILE A 117 -1.65 19.22 6.49
C ILE A 117 -0.41 18.82 5.71
N VAL A 118 -0.55 18.50 4.42
CA VAL A 118 0.59 18.16 3.57
C VAL A 118 1.48 19.37 3.33
N SER A 119 0.90 20.51 2.94
CA SER A 119 1.68 21.66 2.51
C SER A 119 2.37 22.45 3.65
N ARG A 120 1.98 22.24 4.93
CA ARG A 120 2.47 23.02 6.07
C ARG A 120 2.90 22.20 7.30
N ASN A 121 2.56 20.92 7.38
CA ASN A 121 2.92 20.08 8.52
C ASN A 121 3.87 18.93 8.14
N VAL A 122 3.81 18.41 6.90
CA VAL A 122 4.76 17.42 6.39
C VAL A 122 6.04 18.12 5.97
N ARG A 123 7.21 17.56 6.31
CA ARG A 123 8.50 18.12 5.86
C ARG A 123 8.60 18.00 4.34
N PRO A 124 9.23 18.97 3.63
CA PRO A 124 9.33 18.93 2.17
C PRO A 124 10.04 17.69 1.59
N ILE A 125 10.85 17.00 2.40
CA ILE A 125 11.58 15.77 2.03
C ILE A 125 10.77 14.50 2.31
N ASP A 126 9.66 14.60 3.05
CA ASP A 126 8.78 13.48 3.33
C ASP A 126 7.60 13.49 2.34
N SER A 127 7.14 12.30 2.00
CA SER A 127 6.01 12.15 1.10
C SER A 127 4.73 11.80 1.86
N ALA A 128 3.66 12.53 1.59
CA ALA A 128 2.32 12.23 2.08
C ALA A 128 1.25 12.67 1.08
N VAL A 129 0.16 11.92 1.04
CA VAL A 129 -1.07 12.27 0.31
C VAL A 129 -2.22 12.32 1.30
N VAL A 130 -3.00 13.39 1.27
CA VAL A 130 -4.28 13.52 1.98
C VAL A 130 -5.32 13.95 0.95
N SER A 131 -6.18 13.03 0.57
CA SER A 131 -7.22 13.27 -0.45
C SER A 131 -8.61 13.06 0.14
N LEU A 132 -9.46 14.09 0.02
CA LEU A 132 -10.88 13.95 0.27
C LEU A 132 -11.55 13.56 -1.06
N CYS A 133 -12.06 12.33 -1.12
CA CYS A 133 -12.49 11.70 -2.38
C CYS A 133 -14.01 11.79 -2.59
N ALA A 134 -14.78 11.92 -1.52
CA ALA A 134 -16.24 12.01 -1.58
C ALA A 134 -16.80 12.93 -0.51
N MET A 135 -17.93 13.56 -0.85
CA MET A 135 -18.73 14.40 0.05
C MET A 135 -20.21 14.09 -0.17
N GLN A 136 -20.95 13.96 0.91
CA GLN A 136 -22.40 13.83 0.89
C GLN A 136 -23.04 14.80 1.87
N ALA A 137 -23.97 15.65 1.41
CA ALA A 137 -24.75 16.56 2.21
C ALA A 137 -26.04 16.96 1.47
N GLY A 138 -27.16 17.00 2.20
CA GLY A 138 -28.43 17.45 1.65
C GLY A 138 -29.07 16.55 0.60
N ASP A 139 -30.11 17.08 -0.03
CA ASP A 139 -30.87 16.46 -1.11
C ASP A 139 -30.93 17.44 -2.30
N LEU A 140 -30.55 17.02 -3.50
CA LEU A 140 -30.56 17.84 -4.70
C LEU A 140 -31.96 18.31 -5.09
N GLY A 141 -33.03 17.57 -4.72
CA GLY A 141 -34.42 17.97 -4.92
C GLY A 141 -34.93 19.02 -3.96
N ALA A 142 -34.26 19.19 -2.81
CA ALA A 142 -34.63 20.12 -1.74
C ALA A 142 -33.76 21.39 -1.73
N PHE A 143 -33.74 22.12 -2.87
CA PHE A 143 -32.82 23.23 -3.14
C PHE A 143 -32.86 24.40 -2.14
N SER A 144 -33.87 24.49 -1.29
CA SER A 144 -34.02 25.56 -0.26
C SER A 144 -33.83 25.04 1.18
N VAL A 145 -33.36 23.79 1.36
CA VAL A 145 -33.16 23.17 2.68
C VAL A 145 -31.69 22.98 2.95
N LEU A 146 -31.20 23.57 4.05
CA LEU A 146 -29.87 23.30 4.60
C LEU A 146 -29.92 22.00 5.41
N PRO A 147 -29.02 21.02 5.13
CA PRO A 147 -28.97 19.76 5.86
C PRO A 147 -28.44 19.95 7.29
N GLY A 148 -28.78 19.04 8.19
CA GLY A 148 -28.25 18.99 9.56
C GLY A 148 -26.97 18.17 9.67
N THR A 149 -26.62 17.38 8.67
CA THR A 149 -25.43 16.52 8.64
C THR A 149 -24.72 16.55 7.30
N ALA A 150 -23.41 16.34 7.33
CA ALA A 150 -22.59 16.09 6.14
C ALA A 150 -21.53 15.03 6.45
N THR A 151 -21.15 14.25 5.42
CA THR A 151 -20.11 13.23 5.53
C THR A 151 -19.05 13.47 4.45
N LEU A 152 -17.77 13.43 4.86
CA LEU A 152 -16.63 13.44 3.96
C LEU A 152 -15.90 12.10 4.10
N VAL A 153 -15.40 11.57 2.98
CA VAL A 153 -14.58 10.36 2.97
C VAL A 153 -13.29 10.65 2.21
N GLY A 154 -12.18 10.16 2.75
CA GLY A 154 -10.87 10.39 2.15
C GLY A 154 -9.89 9.26 2.42
N THR A 155 -8.70 9.44 1.85
CA THR A 155 -7.59 8.50 2.00
C THR A 155 -6.31 9.24 2.35
N VAL A 156 -5.43 8.56 3.08
CA VAL A 156 -4.06 9.01 3.37
C VAL A 156 -3.08 7.97 2.85
N ARG A 157 -1.94 8.47 2.33
CA ARG A 157 -0.79 7.65 1.94
C ARG A 157 0.47 8.24 2.54
N THR A 158 1.30 7.43 3.15
CA THR A 158 2.58 7.83 3.74
C THR A 158 3.57 6.68 3.69
N PHE A 159 4.87 6.98 3.76
CA PHE A 159 5.90 5.95 3.90
C PHE A 159 6.43 5.84 5.34
N ASP A 160 6.50 6.98 6.04
CA ASP A 160 7.02 7.06 7.40
C ASP A 160 5.88 6.94 8.42
N PRO A 161 5.94 5.99 9.37
CA PRO A 161 4.94 5.85 10.43
C PRO A 161 4.75 7.11 11.30
N LEU A 162 5.81 7.91 11.51
CA LEU A 162 5.70 9.16 12.27
C LEU A 162 4.93 10.23 11.49
N VAL A 163 5.11 10.27 10.16
CA VAL A 163 4.31 11.15 9.28
C VAL A 163 2.85 10.69 9.28
N GLN A 164 2.59 9.37 9.24
CA GLN A 164 1.24 8.81 9.33
C GLN A 164 0.53 9.24 10.62
N GLU A 165 1.20 9.07 11.77
CA GLU A 165 0.67 9.46 13.08
C GLU A 165 0.38 10.97 13.14
N MET A 166 1.30 11.78 12.64
CA MET A 166 1.14 13.24 12.60
C MET A 166 -0.05 13.63 11.72
N VAL A 167 -0.22 13.04 10.54
CA VAL A 167 -1.34 13.33 9.63
C VAL A 167 -2.67 12.94 10.27
N GLU A 168 -2.77 11.75 10.88
CA GLU A 168 -3.97 11.30 11.60
C GLU A 168 -4.35 12.29 12.70
N LYS A 169 -3.40 12.67 13.54
CA LYS A 169 -3.59 13.64 14.63
C LYS A 169 -4.08 14.98 14.10
N ARG A 170 -3.41 15.50 13.06
CA ARG A 170 -3.76 16.82 12.48
C ARG A 170 -5.12 16.83 11.82
N LEU A 171 -5.53 15.75 11.14
CA LEU A 171 -6.87 15.61 10.58
C LEU A 171 -7.95 15.72 11.68
N LYS A 172 -7.78 14.98 12.78
CA LYS A 172 -8.72 15.00 13.92
C LYS A 172 -8.82 16.39 14.54
N GLU A 173 -7.69 17.02 14.83
CA GLU A 173 -7.62 18.35 15.42
C GLU A 173 -8.23 19.42 14.51
N LEU A 174 -7.86 19.41 13.22
CA LEU A 174 -8.28 20.42 12.25
C LEU A 174 -9.80 20.35 12.00
N CYS A 175 -10.34 19.16 11.76
CA CYS A 175 -11.77 18.98 11.52
C CYS A 175 -12.61 19.44 12.73
N SER A 176 -12.19 19.04 13.93
CA SER A 176 -12.87 19.44 15.17
C SER A 176 -12.82 20.95 15.40
N ALA A 177 -11.65 21.58 15.23
CA ALA A 177 -11.48 23.01 15.45
C ALA A 177 -12.27 23.86 14.46
N ILE A 178 -12.31 23.47 13.17
CA ILE A 178 -13.09 24.17 12.15
C ILE A 178 -14.58 24.03 12.46
N ALA A 179 -15.07 22.83 12.72
CA ALA A 179 -16.48 22.63 13.02
C ALA A 179 -16.92 23.47 14.23
N LEU A 180 -16.12 23.46 15.29
CA LEU A 180 -16.38 24.26 16.50
C LEU A 180 -16.44 25.76 16.19
N GLY A 181 -15.55 26.29 15.36
CA GLY A 181 -15.53 27.69 14.93
C GLY A 181 -16.81 28.14 14.23
N PHE A 182 -17.54 27.22 13.61
CA PHE A 182 -18.84 27.47 12.97
C PHE A 182 -20.05 27.05 13.84
N GLY A 183 -19.81 26.59 15.07
CA GLY A 183 -20.88 26.12 15.96
C GLY A 183 -21.40 24.70 15.62
N ALA A 184 -20.67 23.96 14.80
CA ALA A 184 -20.90 22.55 14.47
C ALA A 184 -20.01 21.61 15.30
N THR A 185 -20.22 20.31 15.14
CA THR A 185 -19.30 19.27 15.61
C THR A 185 -18.80 18.44 14.43
N ALA A 186 -17.56 17.96 14.50
CA ALA A 186 -17.02 17.01 13.55
C ALA A 186 -16.30 15.87 14.28
N THR A 187 -16.61 14.63 13.88
CA THR A 187 -15.94 13.42 14.36
C THR A 187 -15.17 12.78 13.20
N VAL A 188 -13.91 12.44 13.41
CA VAL A 188 -13.07 11.77 12.42
C VAL A 188 -12.88 10.32 12.84
N HIS A 189 -13.41 9.40 12.04
CA HIS A 189 -13.12 7.97 12.09
C HIS A 189 -11.95 7.71 11.17
N TYR A 190 -10.82 7.27 11.73
CA TYR A 190 -9.58 7.00 11.00
C TYR A 190 -9.24 5.52 11.10
N GLU A 191 -9.01 4.88 9.97
CA GLU A 191 -8.75 3.46 9.84
C GLU A 191 -7.42 3.27 9.11
N ARG A 192 -6.45 2.61 9.77
CA ARG A 192 -5.20 2.19 9.15
C ARG A 192 -5.44 0.83 8.49
N ILE A 193 -5.42 0.79 7.16
CA ILE A 193 -5.76 -0.41 6.38
C ILE A 193 -4.52 -1.26 6.16
N TYR A 194 -3.47 -0.68 5.55
CA TYR A 194 -2.18 -1.34 5.30
C TYR A 194 -1.04 -0.47 5.79
N PRO A 195 -0.04 -1.02 6.49
CA PRO A 195 1.20 -0.30 6.77
C PRO A 195 2.01 -0.10 5.49
N ALA A 196 3.03 0.77 5.55
CA ALA A 196 3.97 0.91 4.45
C ALA A 196 4.79 -0.37 4.24
N THR A 197 5.00 -0.76 2.99
CA THR A 197 5.89 -1.86 2.61
C THR A 197 7.31 -1.34 2.62
N ILE A 198 8.07 -1.74 3.63
CA ILE A 198 9.44 -1.27 3.87
C ILE A 198 10.37 -2.47 3.87
N ASN A 199 11.25 -2.52 2.88
CA ASN A 199 12.26 -3.56 2.77
C ASN A 199 13.33 -3.36 3.84
N SER A 200 13.76 -4.47 4.46
CA SER A 200 14.95 -4.51 5.31
C SER A 200 16.19 -4.32 4.44
N GLU A 201 17.15 -3.54 4.91
CA GLU A 201 18.34 -3.17 4.11
C GLU A 201 19.15 -4.41 3.68
N SER A 202 19.44 -5.32 4.61
CA SER A 202 20.22 -6.54 4.35
C SER A 202 19.52 -7.45 3.33
N GLU A 203 18.22 -7.65 3.47
CA GLU A 203 17.44 -8.51 2.58
C GLU A 203 17.26 -7.86 1.20
N ALA A 204 17.15 -6.55 1.13
CA ALA A 204 17.09 -5.84 -0.14
C ALA A 204 18.42 -5.92 -0.91
N ILE A 205 19.55 -5.73 -0.22
CA ILE A 205 20.88 -5.90 -0.82
C ILE A 205 21.04 -7.34 -1.31
N PHE A 206 20.77 -8.32 -0.44
CA PHE A 206 20.86 -9.74 -0.79
C PHE A 206 20.01 -10.10 -2.00
N ALA A 207 18.73 -9.70 -2.00
CA ALA A 207 17.83 -10.03 -3.11
C ALA A 207 18.23 -9.32 -4.43
N GLY A 208 18.78 -8.11 -4.33
CA GLY A 208 19.34 -7.41 -5.47
C GLY A 208 20.59 -8.11 -6.04
N ASP A 209 21.49 -8.61 -5.17
CA ASP A 209 22.69 -9.34 -5.59
C ASP A 209 22.31 -10.68 -6.24
N VAL A 210 21.31 -11.38 -5.71
CA VAL A 210 20.74 -12.58 -6.33
C VAL A 210 20.17 -12.26 -7.72
N ALA A 211 19.41 -11.18 -7.85
CA ALA A 211 18.85 -10.75 -9.14
C ALA A 211 19.97 -10.39 -10.13
N GLU A 212 21.04 -9.70 -9.70
CA GLU A 212 22.19 -9.38 -10.54
C GLU A 212 22.98 -10.63 -10.98
N SER A 213 23.12 -11.60 -10.08
CA SER A 213 23.77 -12.87 -10.44
C SER A 213 23.00 -13.66 -11.49
N LEU A 214 21.66 -13.53 -11.49
CA LEU A 214 20.77 -14.22 -12.42
C LEU A 214 20.66 -13.51 -13.79
N LEU A 215 20.62 -12.17 -13.80
CA LEU A 215 20.24 -11.37 -14.97
C LEU A 215 21.36 -10.47 -15.50
N GLY A 216 22.38 -10.20 -14.69
CA GLY A 216 23.36 -9.14 -14.92
C GLY A 216 22.89 -7.78 -14.38
N ALA A 217 23.85 -6.93 -14.01
CA ALA A 217 23.60 -5.65 -13.34
C ALA A 217 22.71 -4.69 -14.16
N ASP A 218 22.82 -4.71 -15.49
CA ASP A 218 22.02 -3.85 -16.39
C ASP A 218 20.51 -4.14 -16.34
N HIS A 219 20.11 -5.26 -15.74
CA HIS A 219 18.71 -5.69 -15.60
C HIS A 219 18.16 -5.49 -14.18
N VAL A 220 18.94 -4.93 -13.28
CA VAL A 220 18.51 -4.69 -11.88
C VAL A 220 18.52 -3.20 -11.56
N VAL A 221 17.36 -2.68 -11.16
CA VAL A 221 17.17 -1.27 -10.78
C VAL A 221 17.13 -1.19 -9.26
N ARG A 222 18.11 -0.49 -8.66
CA ARG A 222 18.25 -0.36 -7.19
C ARG A 222 17.88 1.01 -6.64
N ASP A 223 17.30 1.88 -7.46
CA ASP A 223 16.88 3.25 -7.13
C ASP A 223 15.47 3.56 -7.65
N LEU A 224 14.58 2.63 -7.45
CA LEU A 224 13.18 2.78 -7.86
C LEU A 224 12.47 3.90 -7.10
N GLU A 225 11.64 4.65 -7.81
CA GLU A 225 10.66 5.50 -7.17
C GLU A 225 9.63 4.64 -6.41
N PRO A 226 9.44 4.85 -5.09
CA PRO A 226 8.42 4.16 -4.32
C PRO A 226 7.01 4.47 -4.86
N SER A 227 6.09 3.52 -4.77
CA SER A 227 4.71 3.70 -5.22
C SER A 227 3.81 4.19 -4.10
N MET A 228 2.88 5.10 -4.42
CA MET A 228 1.78 5.48 -3.52
C MET A 228 0.66 4.41 -3.45
N GLY A 229 0.76 3.32 -4.21
CA GLY A 229 -0.03 2.11 -3.99
C GLY A 229 0.32 1.46 -2.65
N ALA A 230 -0.55 0.59 -2.17
CA ALA A 230 -0.36 -0.16 -0.93
C ALA A 230 -0.25 -1.66 -1.23
N GLU A 231 0.27 -2.41 -0.27
CA GLU A 231 0.53 -3.85 -0.39
C GLU A 231 0.44 -4.49 0.99
N ASP A 232 -0.36 -5.53 1.16
CA ASP A 232 -0.57 -6.15 2.47
C ASP A 232 0.57 -7.10 2.92
N PHE A 233 1.48 -7.47 2.03
CA PHE A 233 2.75 -8.11 2.40
C PHE A 233 3.53 -7.30 3.45
N SER A 234 3.25 -6.01 3.55
CA SER A 234 3.76 -5.11 4.59
C SER A 234 3.53 -5.64 6.01
N PHE A 235 2.43 -6.35 6.29
CA PHE A 235 2.19 -6.98 7.58
C PHE A 235 3.21 -8.08 7.91
N MET A 236 3.66 -8.82 6.91
CA MET A 236 4.70 -9.83 7.08
C MET A 236 6.06 -9.18 7.35
N LEU A 237 6.37 -8.07 6.63
CA LEU A 237 7.61 -7.31 6.82
C LEU A 237 7.69 -6.61 8.18
N GLN A 238 6.57 -6.31 8.83
CA GLN A 238 6.57 -5.81 10.21
C GLN A 238 7.01 -6.86 11.23
N ASN A 239 6.97 -8.14 10.87
CA ASN A 239 7.22 -9.25 11.78
C ASN A 239 8.52 -10.00 11.47
N LYS A 240 8.97 -9.96 10.21
CA LYS A 240 10.20 -10.61 9.76
C LYS A 240 10.97 -9.69 8.82
N PRO A 241 12.32 -9.70 8.90
CA PRO A 241 13.12 -9.05 7.87
C PRO A 241 12.80 -9.67 6.51
N GLY A 242 12.82 -8.85 5.47
CA GLY A 242 12.47 -9.33 4.14
C GLY A 242 12.50 -8.24 3.09
N ALA A 243 12.18 -8.62 1.87
CA ALA A 243 12.11 -7.68 0.76
C ALA A 243 10.97 -8.01 -0.21
N TYR A 244 10.35 -6.94 -0.68
CA TYR A 244 9.38 -6.91 -1.76
C TYR A 244 10.09 -6.42 -3.02
N LEU A 245 10.00 -7.18 -4.11
CA LEU A 245 10.63 -6.89 -5.38
C LEU A 245 9.58 -6.56 -6.44
N ARG A 246 9.95 -5.75 -7.42
CA ARG A 246 9.15 -5.56 -8.65
C ARG A 246 9.80 -6.31 -9.80
N ILE A 247 8.99 -7.05 -10.57
CA ILE A 247 9.44 -7.72 -11.77
C ILE A 247 8.84 -7.03 -13.00
N GLY A 248 9.68 -6.55 -13.90
CA GLY A 248 9.24 -5.87 -15.12
C GLY A 248 8.48 -6.81 -16.03
N GLN A 249 7.26 -6.43 -16.37
CA GLN A 249 6.42 -7.17 -17.30
C GLN A 249 6.20 -6.44 -18.62
N GLY A 250 6.40 -5.11 -18.66
CA GLY A 250 5.97 -4.27 -19.76
C GLY A 250 4.45 -4.11 -19.80
N THR A 251 3.97 -3.26 -20.70
CA THR A 251 2.52 -2.98 -20.84
C THR A 251 1.79 -4.04 -21.67
N GLY A 252 2.49 -5.06 -22.16
CA GLY A 252 1.92 -6.09 -23.02
C GLY A 252 1.33 -5.55 -24.33
N SER A 253 0.61 -6.39 -25.05
CA SER A 253 -0.08 -6.03 -26.30
C SER A 253 -1.26 -5.08 -26.07
N SER A 254 -1.85 -5.09 -24.89
CA SER A 254 -2.99 -4.24 -24.53
C SER A 254 -2.60 -2.80 -24.17
N GLY A 255 -1.32 -2.52 -23.85
CA GLY A 255 -0.87 -1.24 -23.32
C GLY A 255 -1.48 -0.87 -21.96
N SER A 256 -2.06 -1.84 -21.23
CA SER A 256 -2.87 -1.58 -20.05
C SER A 256 -2.05 -1.69 -18.76
N ALA A 257 -2.31 -0.76 -17.83
CA ALA A 257 -1.78 -0.82 -16.48
C ALA A 257 -2.55 -1.84 -15.62
N LEU A 258 -2.04 -2.09 -14.39
CA LEU A 258 -2.77 -2.84 -13.36
C LEU A 258 -4.16 -2.24 -13.12
N HIS A 259 -5.10 -3.04 -12.63
CA HIS A 259 -6.49 -2.65 -12.34
C HIS A 259 -7.30 -2.16 -13.56
N ASN A 260 -6.87 -2.51 -14.78
CA ASN A 260 -7.61 -2.23 -16.00
C ASN A 260 -8.32 -3.49 -16.47
N SER A 261 -9.57 -3.38 -16.95
CA SER A 261 -10.36 -4.51 -17.44
C SER A 261 -9.75 -5.23 -18.66
N ARG A 262 -8.78 -4.59 -19.34
CA ARG A 262 -8.03 -5.17 -20.46
C ARG A 262 -6.60 -5.54 -20.07
N TYR A 263 -6.31 -5.56 -18.76
CA TYR A 263 -5.01 -5.99 -18.28
C TYR A 263 -4.74 -7.44 -18.69
N ASP A 264 -3.53 -7.70 -19.14
CA ASP A 264 -3.06 -9.01 -19.57
C ASP A 264 -1.68 -9.26 -18.96
N PHE A 265 -1.58 -10.36 -18.22
CA PHE A 265 -0.32 -10.75 -17.59
C PHE A 265 0.65 -11.26 -18.66
N ASN A 266 1.89 -10.82 -18.59
CA ASN A 266 2.92 -11.27 -19.54
C ASN A 266 3.51 -12.61 -19.09
N ASP A 267 3.06 -13.72 -19.71
CA ASP A 267 3.52 -15.07 -19.37
C ASP A 267 5.01 -15.29 -19.63
N ASP A 268 5.65 -14.48 -20.47
CA ASP A 268 7.09 -14.58 -20.77
C ASP A 268 7.98 -14.30 -19.54
N ILE A 269 7.42 -13.64 -18.49
CA ILE A 269 8.16 -13.40 -17.25
C ILE A 269 7.99 -14.52 -16.21
N LEU A 270 7.13 -15.51 -16.43
CA LEU A 270 6.91 -16.62 -15.49
C LEU A 270 8.20 -17.39 -15.17
N PRO A 271 9.04 -17.77 -16.16
CA PRO A 271 10.31 -18.44 -15.87
C PRO A 271 11.27 -17.58 -15.03
N LEU A 272 11.29 -16.27 -15.27
CA LEU A 272 12.14 -15.34 -14.52
C LEU A 272 11.70 -15.28 -13.05
N GLY A 273 10.41 -15.11 -12.77
CA GLY A 273 9.90 -15.07 -11.41
C GLY A 273 10.14 -16.38 -10.65
N ALA A 274 9.95 -17.53 -11.32
CA ALA A 274 10.26 -18.84 -10.73
C ALA A 274 11.76 -19.00 -10.44
N ALA A 275 12.64 -18.61 -11.38
CA ALA A 275 14.08 -18.67 -11.19
C ALA A 275 14.55 -17.74 -10.05
N LEU A 276 13.99 -16.55 -9.95
CA LEU A 276 14.34 -15.60 -8.90
C LEU A 276 13.96 -16.15 -7.51
N HIS A 277 12.75 -16.69 -7.33
CA HIS A 277 12.37 -17.36 -6.08
C HIS A 277 13.28 -18.52 -5.72
N ALA A 278 13.63 -19.37 -6.69
CA ALA A 278 14.54 -20.50 -6.48
C ALA A 278 15.95 -20.04 -6.11
N SER A 279 16.49 -19.05 -6.82
CA SER A 279 17.83 -18.50 -6.57
C SER A 279 17.92 -17.82 -5.19
N LEU A 280 16.88 -17.14 -4.74
CA LEU A 280 16.81 -16.58 -3.39
C LEU A 280 16.99 -17.67 -2.32
N ILE A 281 16.32 -18.81 -2.48
CA ILE A 281 16.43 -19.96 -1.56
C ILE A 281 17.82 -20.61 -1.62
N GLU A 282 18.33 -20.90 -2.81
CA GLU A 282 19.63 -21.56 -3.00
C GLU A 282 20.79 -20.72 -2.47
N GLN A 283 20.75 -19.40 -2.69
CA GLN A 283 21.81 -18.50 -2.25
C GLN A 283 21.69 -18.12 -0.77
N ALA A 284 20.47 -18.10 -0.19
CA ALA A 284 20.29 -17.89 1.25
C ALA A 284 20.74 -19.10 2.08
N MET A 285 20.65 -20.31 1.54
CA MET A 285 20.92 -21.57 2.24
C MET A 285 21.79 -22.49 1.37
N PRO A 286 23.02 -22.08 1.02
CA PRO A 286 23.89 -22.89 0.14
C PRO A 286 24.25 -24.23 0.77
N LEU A 287 24.39 -25.26 -0.06
CA LEU A 287 24.94 -26.54 0.38
C LEU A 287 26.33 -26.35 1.01
N PRO A 288 26.72 -27.14 2.04
CA PRO A 288 28.06 -27.11 2.58
C PRO A 288 29.10 -27.35 1.47
N ALA A 289 30.20 -26.60 1.51
CA ALA A 289 31.33 -26.86 0.63
C ALA A 289 31.84 -28.29 0.87
N LEU A 290 31.96 -29.10 -0.18
CA LEU A 290 32.52 -30.46 -0.12
C LEU A 290 33.98 -30.44 0.25
#